data_3c13dd84c53962b12534bb1f9317612d
#
_entry.id   3c13dd84c53962b12534bb1f9317612d
#
_cell.length_a   1.000
_cell.length_b   1.000
_cell.length_c   1.000
_cell.angle_alpha   90.00
_cell.angle_beta   90.00
_cell.angle_gamma   90.00
#
_symmetry.space_group_name_H-M   'P 1'
#
loop_
_entity.id
_entity.type
_entity.pdbx_description
1 polymer ?
#
loop_
_entity_poly.entity_id
_entity_poly.type
_entity_poly.pdbx_seq_one_letter_code
_entity_poly.pdbx_strand_id
1 'polypeptide(L)'
;MTVKKKWQTSLVALMLTFGTAAAVSVLPAASALASTTEIAGVKVEDVVEVAGSKLVLNGAGIRYKAIFKVYVAAFYVGKKVSTPEEFYAAAGPKRMSLTMLREVESNEMGKNFTKGFADNVPKADMSKLIQGLVRMGQVFADQKKLVAGDTIVTDWIPGTGTVITVKGKVQGEPFKEPGFYNAMLSIWLGPNPADWKLKDALLDKPS
;
A
#
# COMPACT_ATOMS: atom_id res chain seq x y z
N MET A 1 13.11 60.00 -82.50
CA MET A 1 12.26 58.96 -81.93
C MET A 1 12.51 58.91 -80.43
N THR A 2 11.62 59.49 -79.66
CA THR A 2 11.85 59.79 -78.18
C THR A 2 10.83 58.99 -77.41
N VAL A 3 11.26 58.03 -76.64
CA VAL A 3 10.39 57.23 -75.71
C VAL A 3 10.43 57.86 -74.35
N LYS A 4 9.28 58.33 -73.86
CA LYS A 4 9.07 58.88 -72.53
C LYS A 4 8.90 57.74 -71.54
N LYS A 5 9.73 57.73 -70.46
CA LYS A 5 9.68 56.78 -69.39
C LYS A 5 8.75 57.38 -68.23
N LYS A 6 7.62 56.69 -67.98
CA LYS A 6 6.70 57.02 -66.88
C LYS A 6 7.22 56.39 -65.58
N TRP A 7 7.35 57.19 -64.57
CA TRP A 7 7.62 56.75 -63.23
C TRP A 7 6.27 56.45 -62.54
N GLN A 8 6.13 55.23 -62.00
CA GLN A 8 5.05 54.89 -61.10
C GLN A 8 5.62 54.78 -59.71
N THR A 9 5.13 55.59 -58.80
CA THR A 9 5.39 55.58 -57.36
C THR A 9 4.52 54.51 -56.75
N SER A 10 5.12 53.43 -56.24
CA SER A 10 4.42 52.41 -55.43
C SER A 10 4.49 52.78 -53.95
N LEU A 11 3.35 53.04 -53.39
CA LEU A 11 3.16 53.15 -51.93
C LEU A 11 3.27 51.76 -51.32
N VAL A 12 4.27 51.53 -50.45
CA VAL A 12 4.39 50.34 -49.59
C VAL A 12 3.58 50.58 -48.34
N ALA A 13 2.46 49.88 -48.22
CA ALA A 13 1.67 49.81 -46.99
C ALA A 13 2.33 48.84 -46.04
N LEU A 14 2.85 49.36 -44.92
CA LEU A 14 3.43 48.59 -43.79
C LEU A 14 2.28 48.01 -42.95
N MET A 15 1.94 46.73 -43.11
CA MET A 15 1.01 46.05 -42.19
C MET A 15 1.76 45.62 -40.94
N LEU A 16 1.45 46.26 -39.80
CA LEU A 16 1.82 45.77 -38.47
C LEU A 16 0.92 44.62 -38.06
N THR A 17 1.47 43.40 -38.12
CA THR A 17 0.82 42.24 -37.50
C THR A 17 1.06 42.23 -36.01
N PHE A 18 0.03 42.53 -35.21
CA PHE A 18 0.03 42.30 -33.76
C PHE A 18 -0.02 40.78 -33.51
N GLY A 19 1.12 40.20 -33.15
CA GLY A 19 1.21 38.85 -32.65
C GLY A 19 0.72 38.79 -31.20
N THR A 20 -0.47 38.24 -30.99
CA THR A 20 -0.96 37.89 -29.65
C THR A 20 -0.16 36.69 -29.12
N ALA A 21 0.82 36.92 -28.27
CA ALA A 21 1.49 35.89 -27.51
C ALA A 21 0.49 35.32 -26.47
N ALA A 22 -0.07 34.15 -26.71
CA ALA A 22 -0.84 33.42 -25.74
C ALA A 22 0.14 32.91 -24.65
N ALA A 23 0.14 33.56 -23.51
CA ALA A 23 0.86 33.10 -22.32
C ALA A 23 0.16 31.84 -21.82
N VAL A 24 0.74 30.65 -22.07
CA VAL A 24 0.31 29.39 -21.46
C VAL A 24 0.75 29.47 -19.99
N SER A 25 -0.20 29.79 -19.12
CA SER A 25 0.00 29.73 -17.67
C SER A 25 0.06 28.24 -17.27
N VAL A 26 1.27 27.71 -17.12
CA VAL A 26 1.50 26.41 -16.47
C VAL A 26 1.22 26.60 -14.99
N LEU A 27 0.02 26.22 -14.56
CA LEU A 27 -0.29 26.13 -13.13
C LEU A 27 0.59 25.00 -12.56
N PRO A 28 1.37 25.27 -11.49
CA PRO A 28 2.07 24.20 -10.81
C PRO A 28 1.01 23.23 -10.26
N ALA A 29 1.08 21.95 -10.66
CA ALA A 29 0.32 20.91 -10.01
C ALA A 29 0.73 20.91 -8.53
N ALA A 30 -0.15 21.39 -7.67
CA ALA A 30 0.03 21.28 -6.22
C ALA A 30 0.13 19.78 -5.91
N SER A 31 1.34 19.30 -5.62
CA SER A 31 1.55 17.99 -5.01
C SER A 31 0.81 18.03 -3.69
N ALA A 32 -0.36 17.39 -3.61
CA ALA A 32 -1.04 17.18 -2.36
C ALA A 32 -0.06 16.43 -1.46
N LEU A 33 0.47 17.10 -0.44
CA LEU A 33 1.27 16.47 0.59
C LEU A 33 0.38 15.39 1.20
N ALA A 34 0.81 14.14 1.07
CA ALA A 34 0.14 13.04 1.75
C ALA A 34 0.14 13.37 3.24
N SER A 35 -1.05 13.48 3.82
CA SER A 35 -1.20 13.64 5.27
C SER A 35 -0.64 12.38 5.93
N THR A 36 -0.03 12.53 7.10
CA THR A 36 0.53 11.42 7.87
C THR A 36 0.02 11.48 9.30
N THR A 37 -0.38 10.34 9.83
CA THR A 37 -0.73 10.17 11.22
C THR A 37 0.45 9.52 11.95
N GLU A 38 0.80 10.00 13.14
CA GLU A 38 1.85 9.39 13.96
C GLU A 38 1.24 8.48 15.02
N ILE A 39 1.66 7.21 15.05
CA ILE A 39 1.23 6.20 16.02
C ILE A 39 2.47 5.61 16.69
N ALA A 40 2.65 5.85 17.97
CA ALA A 40 3.80 5.34 18.76
C ALA A 40 5.18 5.64 18.09
N GLY A 41 5.34 6.83 17.50
CA GLY A 41 6.57 7.25 16.82
C GLY A 41 6.68 6.75 15.37
N VAL A 42 5.71 5.99 14.86
CA VAL A 42 5.65 5.54 13.47
C VAL A 42 4.78 6.47 12.65
N LYS A 43 5.33 6.99 11.56
CA LYS A 43 4.57 7.75 10.56
C LYS A 43 3.78 6.78 9.69
N VAL A 44 2.47 6.96 9.66
CA VAL A 44 1.52 6.21 8.83
C VAL A 44 0.96 7.16 7.78
N GLU A 45 1.19 6.88 6.51
CA GLU A 45 0.71 7.70 5.39
C GLU A 45 -0.79 7.49 5.17
N ASP A 46 -1.55 8.54 4.89
CA ASP A 46 -2.99 8.43 4.60
C ASP A 46 -3.26 7.82 3.22
N VAL A 47 -2.30 7.90 2.30
CA VAL A 47 -2.40 7.36 0.94
C VAL A 47 -1.09 6.71 0.55
N VAL A 48 -1.14 5.52 -0.03
CA VAL A 48 0.01 4.81 -0.60
C VAL A 48 -0.28 4.38 -2.04
N GLU A 49 0.75 4.11 -2.81
CA GLU A 49 0.62 3.56 -4.15
C GLU A 49 1.04 2.08 -4.18
N VAL A 50 0.22 1.23 -4.80
CA VAL A 50 0.49 -0.20 -5.01
C VAL A 50 0.15 -0.56 -6.45
N ALA A 51 1.13 -1.02 -7.22
CA ALA A 51 0.97 -1.40 -8.63
C ALA A 51 0.22 -0.34 -9.47
N GLY A 52 0.59 0.94 -9.31
CA GLY A 52 -0.02 2.06 -10.03
C GLY A 52 -1.40 2.50 -9.54
N SER A 53 -1.91 1.89 -8.46
CA SER A 53 -3.19 2.24 -7.84
C SER A 53 -2.98 2.98 -6.54
N LYS A 54 -3.68 4.10 -6.35
CA LYS A 54 -3.73 4.81 -5.07
C LYS A 54 -4.64 4.07 -4.11
N LEU A 55 -4.14 3.77 -2.91
CA LEU A 55 -4.88 3.17 -1.81
C LEU A 55 -4.97 4.17 -0.67
N VAL A 56 -6.11 4.23 -0.01
CA VAL A 56 -6.35 5.06 1.17
C VAL A 56 -6.14 4.22 2.44
N LEU A 57 -5.66 4.85 3.49
CA LEU A 57 -5.56 4.24 4.80
C LEU A 57 -6.97 3.87 5.28
N ASN A 58 -7.24 2.57 5.46
CA ASN A 58 -8.49 2.11 6.06
C ASN A 58 -8.47 2.34 7.56
N GLY A 59 -7.41 1.87 8.20
CA GLY A 59 -7.17 2.08 9.62
C GLY A 59 -5.78 1.64 10.02
N ALA A 60 -5.35 2.07 11.20
CA ALA A 60 -4.07 1.71 11.77
C ALA A 60 -4.13 1.62 13.29
N GLY A 61 -3.27 0.78 13.88
CA GLY A 61 -3.24 0.63 15.33
C GLY A 61 -2.03 -0.15 15.81
N ILE A 62 -1.89 -0.24 17.13
CA ILE A 62 -0.79 -0.93 17.78
C ILE A 62 -1.21 -2.35 18.14
N ARG A 63 -0.37 -3.33 17.79
CA ARG A 63 -0.48 -4.69 18.31
C ARG A 63 0.13 -4.77 19.70
N TYR A 64 -0.68 -5.18 20.66
CA TYR A 64 -0.18 -5.48 21.99
C TYR A 64 -0.07 -6.99 22.20
N LYS A 65 1.00 -7.44 22.89
CA LYS A 65 1.13 -8.77 23.45
C LYS A 65 1.29 -8.59 24.98
N ALA A 66 0.25 -8.88 25.72
CA ALA A 66 0.11 -8.43 27.11
C ALA A 66 0.25 -6.90 27.19
N ILE A 67 1.24 -6.39 27.91
CA ILE A 67 1.51 -4.96 28.07
C ILE A 67 2.50 -4.39 27.03
N PHE A 68 3.11 -5.24 26.19
CA PHE A 68 4.16 -4.82 25.28
C PHE A 68 3.60 -4.41 23.91
N LYS A 69 3.99 -3.22 23.45
CA LYS A 69 3.78 -2.78 22.08
C LYS A 69 4.71 -3.56 21.16
N VAL A 70 4.17 -4.27 20.18
CA VAL A 70 4.96 -5.15 19.29
C VAL A 70 5.23 -4.49 17.96
N TYR A 71 4.19 -3.99 17.30
CA TYR A 71 4.28 -3.25 16.03
C TYR A 71 3.09 -2.32 15.86
N VAL A 72 3.23 -1.36 14.95
CA VAL A 72 2.11 -0.63 14.34
C VAL A 72 1.70 -1.39 13.09
N ALA A 73 0.41 -1.68 12.95
CA ALA A 73 -0.16 -2.19 11.71
C ALA A 73 -0.96 -1.09 11.03
N ALA A 74 -0.83 -0.96 9.71
CA ALA A 74 -1.59 -0.04 8.87
C ALA A 74 -2.15 -0.79 7.67
N PHE A 75 -3.41 -0.52 7.35
CA PHE A 75 -4.15 -1.25 6.37
C PHE A 75 -4.73 -0.32 5.29
N TYR A 76 -4.47 -0.64 4.02
CA TYR A 76 -4.80 0.21 2.89
C TYR A 76 -5.63 -0.54 1.85
N VAL A 77 -6.64 0.15 1.33
CA VAL A 77 -7.58 -0.36 0.32
C VAL A 77 -7.95 0.75 -0.67
N GLY A 78 -8.53 0.40 -1.82
CA GLY A 78 -8.98 1.38 -2.79
C GLY A 78 -10.16 2.24 -2.32
N LYS A 79 -11.00 1.68 -1.43
CA LYS A 79 -12.14 2.37 -0.80
C LYS A 79 -12.30 1.84 0.62
N LYS A 80 -12.51 2.72 1.59
CA LYS A 80 -12.68 2.35 3.01
C LYS A 80 -13.78 1.31 3.20
N VAL A 81 -13.54 0.40 4.13
CA VAL A 81 -14.41 -0.70 4.53
C VAL A 81 -14.48 -0.76 6.06
N SER A 82 -15.59 -1.24 6.61
CA SER A 82 -15.83 -1.30 8.06
C SER A 82 -16.01 -2.72 8.61
N THR A 83 -16.09 -3.71 7.73
CA THR A 83 -16.24 -5.11 8.12
C THR A 83 -15.18 -5.99 7.45
N PRO A 84 -14.82 -7.16 8.05
CA PRO A 84 -13.94 -8.13 7.41
C PRO A 84 -14.48 -8.62 6.06
N GLU A 85 -15.79 -8.83 5.94
CA GLU A 85 -16.45 -9.32 4.74
C GLU A 85 -16.29 -8.33 3.58
N GLU A 86 -16.54 -7.04 3.84
CA GLU A 86 -16.30 -5.97 2.87
C GLU A 86 -14.83 -5.93 2.44
N PHE A 87 -13.92 -6.12 3.42
CA PHE A 87 -12.49 -6.17 3.14
C PHE A 87 -12.13 -7.32 2.20
N TYR A 88 -12.56 -8.54 2.52
CA TYR A 88 -12.26 -9.72 1.70
C TYR A 88 -12.85 -9.60 0.29
N ALA A 89 -14.03 -8.98 0.16
CA ALA A 89 -14.71 -8.74 -1.12
C ALA A 89 -14.17 -7.53 -1.90
N ALA A 90 -13.42 -6.62 -1.26
CA ALA A 90 -12.92 -5.43 -1.93
C ALA A 90 -12.06 -5.76 -3.14
N ALA A 91 -12.38 -5.17 -4.28
CA ALA A 91 -11.63 -5.32 -5.52
C ALA A 91 -10.32 -4.51 -5.50
N GLY A 92 -9.43 -4.83 -6.43
CA GLY A 92 -8.16 -4.12 -6.62
C GLY A 92 -7.06 -4.50 -5.63
N PRO A 93 -5.93 -3.77 -5.68
CA PRO A 93 -4.81 -3.97 -4.77
C PRO A 93 -5.19 -3.65 -3.32
N LYS A 94 -4.46 -4.28 -2.38
CA LYS A 94 -4.60 -4.07 -0.94
C LYS A 94 -3.22 -4.16 -0.31
N ARG A 95 -2.97 -3.42 0.76
CA ARG A 95 -1.72 -3.47 1.50
C ARG A 95 -1.97 -3.61 3.00
N MET A 96 -1.24 -4.51 3.63
CA MET A 96 -0.99 -4.52 5.06
C MET A 96 0.47 -4.17 5.30
N SER A 97 0.74 -3.18 6.15
CA SER A 97 2.08 -2.80 6.58
C SER A 97 2.22 -2.98 8.08
N LEU A 98 3.28 -3.63 8.51
CA LEU A 98 3.68 -3.75 9.91
C LEU A 98 5.00 -3.02 10.09
N THR A 99 5.09 -2.11 11.08
CA THR A 99 6.34 -1.46 11.50
C THR A 99 6.64 -1.86 12.93
N MET A 100 7.76 -2.52 13.13
CA MET A 100 8.13 -3.06 14.43
C MET A 100 8.40 -1.94 15.44
N LEU A 101 7.94 -2.10 16.67
CA LEU A 101 8.18 -1.18 17.80
C LEU A 101 9.22 -1.72 18.79
N ARG A 102 9.60 -2.97 18.63
CA ARG A 102 10.61 -3.66 19.45
C ARG A 102 11.28 -4.77 18.66
N GLU A 103 12.37 -5.29 19.23
CA GLU A 103 12.97 -6.50 18.69
C GLU A 103 12.08 -7.72 18.92
N VAL A 104 11.95 -8.57 17.89
CA VAL A 104 11.24 -9.85 17.91
C VAL A 104 12.05 -10.86 17.10
N GLU A 105 12.33 -12.00 17.70
CA GLU A 105 12.96 -13.12 17.02
C GLU A 105 12.07 -13.70 15.90
N SER A 106 12.65 -14.00 14.76
CA SER A 106 11.91 -14.51 13.61
C SER A 106 11.16 -15.81 13.90
N ASN A 107 11.72 -16.67 14.76
CA ASN A 107 11.03 -17.88 15.22
C ASN A 107 9.75 -17.55 16.00
N GLU A 108 9.75 -16.47 16.79
CA GLU A 108 8.56 -16.02 17.50
C GLU A 108 7.51 -15.46 16.51
N MET A 109 7.95 -14.68 15.51
CA MET A 109 7.07 -14.20 14.44
C MET A 109 6.43 -15.37 13.68
N GLY A 110 7.24 -16.34 13.25
CA GLY A 110 6.77 -17.53 12.55
C GLY A 110 5.78 -18.35 13.36
N LYS A 111 6.03 -18.59 14.65
CA LYS A 111 5.09 -19.28 15.57
C LYS A 111 3.77 -18.53 15.70
N ASN A 112 3.82 -17.21 15.94
CA ASN A 112 2.62 -16.39 16.06
C ASN A 112 1.82 -16.36 14.75
N PHE A 113 2.50 -16.28 13.61
CA PHE A 113 1.88 -16.34 12.27
C PHE A 113 1.18 -17.67 12.06
N THR A 114 1.87 -18.80 12.26
CA THR A 114 1.30 -20.14 12.06
C THR A 114 0.11 -20.39 12.99
N LYS A 115 0.22 -19.95 14.26
CA LYS A 115 -0.88 -20.06 15.21
C LYS A 115 -2.08 -19.23 14.75
N GLY A 116 -1.89 -17.95 14.46
CA GLY A 116 -2.97 -17.06 14.02
C GLY A 116 -3.63 -17.54 12.73
N PHE A 117 -2.86 -18.11 11.80
CA PHE A 117 -3.37 -18.73 10.59
C PHE A 117 -4.24 -19.95 10.91
N ALA A 118 -3.75 -20.88 11.74
CA ALA A 118 -4.48 -22.07 12.14
C ALA A 118 -5.76 -21.77 12.92
N ASP A 119 -5.77 -20.71 13.75
CA ASP A 119 -6.92 -20.30 14.54
C ASP A 119 -8.06 -19.71 13.69
N ASN A 120 -7.75 -19.25 12.45
CA ASN A 120 -8.70 -18.50 11.63
C ASN A 120 -9.00 -19.14 10.26
N VAL A 121 -8.16 -20.04 9.76
CA VAL A 121 -8.38 -20.70 8.47
C VAL A 121 -9.11 -22.02 8.67
N PRO A 122 -10.23 -22.27 7.95
CA PRO A 122 -10.93 -23.54 8.01
C PRO A 122 -10.03 -24.72 7.63
N LYS A 123 -10.13 -25.83 8.36
CA LYS A 123 -9.31 -27.04 8.11
C LYS A 123 -9.42 -27.54 6.67
N ALA A 124 -10.61 -27.42 6.06
CA ALA A 124 -10.85 -27.83 4.67
C ALA A 124 -10.03 -27.02 3.65
N ASP A 125 -9.66 -25.79 3.97
CA ASP A 125 -8.88 -24.92 3.08
C ASP A 125 -7.38 -24.97 3.36
N MET A 126 -6.99 -25.50 4.52
CA MET A 126 -5.60 -25.56 4.96
C MET A 126 -4.69 -26.28 3.96
N SER A 127 -5.15 -27.39 3.37
CA SER A 127 -4.37 -28.17 2.39
C SER A 127 -4.01 -27.37 1.14
N LYS A 128 -4.88 -26.45 0.70
CA LYS A 128 -4.66 -25.58 -0.47
C LYS A 128 -3.61 -24.50 -0.21
N LEU A 129 -3.34 -24.21 1.07
CA LEU A 129 -2.50 -23.09 1.51
C LEU A 129 -1.16 -23.53 2.11
N ILE A 130 -0.94 -24.84 2.23
CA ILE A 130 0.26 -25.43 2.85
C ILE A 130 1.55 -24.92 2.19
N GLN A 131 1.59 -24.86 0.86
CA GLN A 131 2.78 -24.39 0.14
C GLN A 131 3.09 -22.93 0.49
N GLY A 132 2.09 -22.08 0.57
CA GLY A 132 2.23 -20.69 1.01
C GLY A 132 2.72 -20.60 2.46
N LEU A 133 2.21 -21.44 3.36
CA LEU A 133 2.67 -21.49 4.75
C LEU A 133 4.14 -21.89 4.88
N VAL A 134 4.57 -22.94 4.15
CA VAL A 134 5.97 -23.37 4.14
C VAL A 134 6.89 -22.26 3.63
N ARG A 135 6.54 -21.62 2.53
CA ARG A 135 7.30 -20.51 1.97
C ARG A 135 7.35 -19.30 2.92
N MET A 136 6.23 -18.98 3.60
CA MET A 136 6.23 -17.90 4.58
C MET A 136 7.10 -18.23 5.79
N GLY A 137 7.14 -19.50 6.21
CA GLY A 137 8.08 -19.99 7.22
C GLY A 137 9.54 -19.74 6.84
N GLN A 138 9.90 -19.97 5.56
CA GLN A 138 11.24 -19.67 5.04
C GLN A 138 11.53 -18.16 5.06
N VAL A 139 10.56 -17.31 4.65
CA VAL A 139 10.72 -15.85 4.73
C VAL A 139 11.06 -15.40 6.15
N PHE A 140 10.42 -15.97 7.18
CA PHE A 140 10.78 -15.66 8.56
C PHE A 140 12.16 -16.20 8.93
N ALA A 141 12.47 -17.44 8.58
CA ALA A 141 13.76 -18.06 8.91
C ALA A 141 14.95 -17.25 8.37
N ASP A 142 14.81 -16.67 7.18
CA ASP A 142 15.88 -15.89 6.53
C ASP A 142 16.14 -14.54 7.25
N GLN A 143 15.23 -14.06 8.08
CA GLN A 143 15.37 -12.75 8.73
C GLN A 143 16.18 -12.77 10.04
N LYS A 144 16.32 -13.91 10.70
CA LYS A 144 16.89 -14.08 12.06
C LYS A 144 16.08 -13.32 13.11
N LYS A 145 16.04 -11.99 13.04
CA LYS A 145 15.25 -11.11 13.90
C LYS A 145 14.79 -9.85 13.17
N LEU A 146 13.75 -9.24 13.69
CA LEU A 146 13.26 -7.92 13.31
C LEU A 146 13.47 -6.99 14.49
N VAL A 147 13.94 -5.76 14.23
CA VAL A 147 14.18 -4.74 15.25
C VAL A 147 13.20 -3.58 15.10
N ALA A 148 13.14 -2.69 16.08
CA ALA A 148 12.31 -1.49 16.00
C ALA A 148 12.64 -0.69 14.72
N GLY A 149 11.61 -0.27 13.98
CA GLY A 149 11.71 0.38 12.68
C GLY A 149 11.73 -0.56 11.48
N ASP A 150 12.02 -1.84 11.65
CA ASP A 150 11.90 -2.81 10.55
C ASP A 150 10.45 -2.95 10.09
N THR A 151 10.26 -3.14 8.77
CA THR A 151 8.92 -3.26 8.17
C THR A 151 8.69 -4.63 7.54
N ILE A 152 7.45 -5.11 7.65
CA ILE A 152 6.90 -6.19 6.83
C ILE A 152 5.72 -5.59 6.09
N VAL A 153 5.78 -5.62 4.76
CA VAL A 153 4.69 -5.17 3.89
C VAL A 153 4.17 -6.36 3.10
N THR A 154 2.87 -6.48 3.06
CA THR A 154 2.18 -7.52 2.32
C THR A 154 1.19 -6.88 1.38
N ASP A 155 1.42 -7.04 0.08
CA ASP A 155 0.60 -6.49 -0.98
C ASP A 155 -0.16 -7.61 -1.69
N TRP A 156 -1.46 -7.44 -1.82
CA TRP A 156 -2.24 -8.17 -2.81
C TRP A 156 -2.27 -7.37 -4.09
N ILE A 157 -1.83 -7.98 -5.19
CA ILE A 157 -1.83 -7.36 -6.52
C ILE A 157 -2.61 -8.29 -7.47
N PRO A 158 -3.79 -7.86 -7.98
CA PRO A 158 -4.57 -8.64 -8.92
C PRO A 158 -3.74 -9.10 -10.12
N GLY A 159 -3.87 -10.36 -10.50
CA GLY A 159 -3.08 -10.97 -11.58
C GLY A 159 -1.64 -11.35 -11.22
N THR A 160 -1.08 -10.80 -10.14
CA THR A 160 0.28 -11.12 -9.67
C THR A 160 0.27 -12.09 -8.48
N GLY A 161 -0.60 -11.82 -7.49
CA GLY A 161 -0.67 -12.57 -6.24
C GLY A 161 -0.25 -11.75 -5.04
N THR A 162 0.14 -12.43 -3.95
CA THR A 162 0.60 -11.80 -2.71
C THR A 162 2.12 -11.59 -2.77
N VAL A 163 2.55 -10.34 -2.62
CA VAL A 163 3.96 -9.96 -2.57
C VAL A 163 4.32 -9.62 -1.12
N ILE A 164 5.38 -10.23 -0.61
CA ILE A 164 5.92 -9.96 0.73
C ILE A 164 7.21 -9.15 0.60
N THR A 165 7.28 -8.06 1.32
CA THR A 165 8.49 -7.22 1.41
C THR A 165 8.91 -7.11 2.86
N VAL A 166 10.14 -7.44 3.19
CA VAL A 166 10.72 -7.32 4.54
C VAL A 166 11.92 -6.39 4.48
N LYS A 167 11.97 -5.39 5.36
CA LYS A 167 13.08 -4.40 5.40
C LYS A 167 13.33 -3.77 4.01
N GLY A 168 12.26 -3.48 3.27
CA GLY A 168 12.31 -2.89 1.93
C GLY A 168 12.74 -3.85 0.81
N LYS A 169 12.94 -5.15 1.08
CA LYS A 169 13.33 -6.14 0.06
C LYS A 169 12.20 -7.14 -0.18
N VAL A 170 11.83 -7.33 -1.44
CA VAL A 170 10.86 -8.36 -1.84
C VAL A 170 11.42 -9.75 -1.53
N GLN A 171 10.58 -10.63 -0.99
CA GLN A 171 10.94 -11.96 -0.52
C GLN A 171 10.48 -13.04 -1.52
N GLY A 172 11.36 -13.37 -2.45
CA GLY A 172 11.09 -14.38 -3.47
C GLY A 172 9.96 -14.01 -4.43
N GLU A 173 9.38 -15.02 -5.07
CA GLU A 173 8.28 -14.86 -6.02
C GLU A 173 6.95 -14.57 -5.31
N PRO A 174 5.98 -13.91 -5.96
CA PRO A 174 4.64 -13.73 -5.42
C PRO A 174 3.98 -15.07 -5.05
N PHE A 175 3.18 -15.07 -3.98
CA PHE A 175 2.35 -16.21 -3.61
C PHE A 175 1.10 -16.21 -4.50
N LYS A 176 0.96 -17.23 -5.32
CA LYS A 176 -0.11 -17.33 -6.33
C LYS A 176 -1.30 -18.19 -5.86
N GLU A 177 -1.19 -18.79 -4.68
CA GLU A 177 -2.25 -19.62 -4.11
C GLU A 177 -3.53 -18.79 -3.91
N PRO A 178 -4.65 -19.21 -4.51
CA PRO A 178 -5.92 -18.52 -4.33
C PRO A 178 -6.31 -18.44 -2.85
N GLY A 179 -6.66 -17.28 -2.40
CA GLY A 179 -7.08 -17.06 -1.01
C GLY A 179 -5.95 -16.93 0.01
N PHE A 180 -4.67 -17.12 -0.36
CA PHE A 180 -3.55 -17.00 0.59
C PHE A 180 -3.49 -15.64 1.28
N TYR A 181 -3.67 -14.54 0.53
CA TYR A 181 -3.73 -13.20 1.10
C TYR A 181 -4.84 -13.06 2.15
N ASN A 182 -6.07 -13.46 1.81
CA ASN A 182 -7.21 -13.37 2.72
C ASN A 182 -7.01 -14.27 3.95
N ALA A 183 -6.49 -15.47 3.77
CA ALA A 183 -6.16 -16.38 4.86
C ALA A 183 -5.10 -15.80 5.80
N MET A 184 -4.07 -15.18 5.26
CA MET A 184 -3.06 -14.49 6.07
C MET A 184 -3.66 -13.30 6.82
N LEU A 185 -4.49 -12.48 6.17
CA LEU A 185 -5.13 -11.32 6.79
C LEU A 185 -6.14 -11.72 7.87
N SER A 186 -6.67 -12.95 7.84
CA SER A 186 -7.54 -13.46 8.91
C SER A 186 -6.86 -13.51 10.28
N ILE A 187 -5.53 -13.49 10.35
CA ILE A 187 -4.76 -13.34 11.60
C ILE A 187 -5.16 -12.06 12.35
N TRP A 188 -5.49 -10.99 11.63
CA TRP A 188 -5.89 -9.71 12.21
C TRP A 188 -7.39 -9.46 12.13
N LEU A 189 -8.05 -9.90 11.06
CA LEU A 189 -9.44 -9.56 10.76
C LEU A 189 -10.42 -10.73 10.98
N GLY A 190 -9.91 -11.92 11.22
CA GLY A 190 -10.70 -13.14 11.40
C GLY A 190 -11.49 -13.20 12.72
N PRO A 191 -12.19 -14.30 12.96
CA PRO A 191 -12.98 -14.50 14.18
C PRO A 191 -12.13 -14.62 15.45
N ASN A 192 -10.86 -15.05 15.33
CA ASN A 192 -9.91 -15.15 16.45
C ASN A 192 -8.69 -14.24 16.18
N PRO A 193 -8.86 -12.91 16.17
CA PRO A 193 -7.79 -12.02 15.77
C PRO A 193 -6.64 -12.03 16.78
N ALA A 194 -5.46 -11.74 16.31
CA ALA A 194 -4.28 -11.61 17.14
C ALA A 194 -4.46 -10.56 18.26
N ASP A 195 -5.28 -9.54 18.01
CA ASP A 195 -5.63 -8.48 18.97
C ASP A 195 -6.96 -7.83 18.54
N TRP A 196 -7.97 -7.85 19.44
CA TRP A 196 -9.28 -7.29 19.15
C TRP A 196 -9.27 -5.78 18.97
N LYS A 197 -8.50 -5.06 19.80
CA LYS A 197 -8.37 -3.60 19.65
C LYS A 197 -7.71 -3.22 18.35
N LEU A 198 -6.70 -3.99 17.93
CA LEU A 198 -6.08 -3.78 16.65
C LEU A 198 -7.05 -4.07 15.50
N LYS A 199 -7.84 -5.15 15.58
CA LYS A 199 -8.88 -5.44 14.57
C LYS A 199 -9.84 -4.27 14.40
N ASP A 200 -10.35 -3.71 15.49
CA ASP A 200 -11.27 -2.58 15.45
C ASP A 200 -10.60 -1.33 14.85
N ALA A 201 -9.34 -1.06 15.25
CA ALA A 201 -8.57 0.06 14.68
C ALA A 201 -8.29 -0.10 13.18
N LEU A 202 -8.02 -1.31 12.69
CA LEU A 202 -7.81 -1.59 11.26
C LEU A 202 -9.09 -1.42 10.43
N LEU A 203 -10.26 -1.63 11.05
CA LEU A 203 -11.58 -1.45 10.44
C LEU A 203 -12.20 -0.07 10.68
N ASP A 204 -11.40 0.89 11.17
CA ASP A 204 -11.82 2.28 11.45
C ASP A 204 -13.05 2.35 12.38
N LYS A 205 -13.16 1.38 13.32
CA LYS A 205 -14.22 1.37 14.33
C LYS A 205 -13.83 2.24 15.52
N PRO A 206 -14.79 2.97 16.09
CA PRO A 206 -14.53 3.69 17.34
C PRO A 206 -14.12 2.70 18.45
N SER A 207 -13.04 3.06 19.16
CA SER A 207 -12.50 2.31 20.33
C SER A 207 -13.25 2.65 21.61
#